data_8d7513bb7ddfa4ce62cdddf8feb09179
#
_entry.id   8d7513bb7ddfa4ce62cdddf8feb09179
#
_cell.length_a   1.000
_cell.length_b   1.000
_cell.length_c   1.000
_cell.angle_alpha   90.00
_cell.angle_beta   90.00
_cell.angle_gamma   90.00
#
_symmetry.space_group_name_H-M   'P 1'
#
loop_
_entity.id
_entity.type
_entity.pdbx_description
1 polymer ?
#
loop_
_entity_poly.entity_id
_entity_poly.type
_entity_poly.pdbx_seq_one_letter_code
_entity_poly.pdbx_strand_id
1 'polypeptide(L)'
;GIPVMGHLGLTPQSIYKFGTYTVRAKEEEEAEKLMEDAKLLQKLGCFGIVLEKIPAMLTKQVSENLTIPTIGIGGGKYADGQVLVVHDLLGMTHEFNPRFLRRYMNLYEEMGNAISNYVSDVKSQDFPNDDEQY
;
A
#
# COMPACT_ATOMS: atom_id res chain seq x y z
N GLY A 1 -2.65 24.66 -11.99
CA GLY A 1 -3.39 23.93 -10.99
C GLY A 1 -2.57 22.79 -10.42
N ILE A 2 -2.99 22.26 -9.26
CA ILE A 2 -2.35 21.09 -8.66
C ILE A 2 -3.08 19.83 -9.19
N PRO A 3 -2.39 18.86 -9.80
CA PRO A 3 -3.01 17.59 -10.18
C PRO A 3 -3.49 16.84 -8.91
N VAL A 4 -4.71 16.31 -8.94
CA VAL A 4 -5.31 15.60 -7.79
C VAL A 4 -5.60 14.17 -8.17
N MET A 5 -5.16 13.22 -7.33
CA MET A 5 -5.54 11.82 -7.36
C MET A 5 -6.53 11.53 -6.24
N GLY A 6 -7.65 10.89 -6.57
CA GLY A 6 -8.65 10.47 -5.58
C GLY A 6 -8.20 9.24 -4.80
N HIS A 7 -8.80 9.00 -3.63
CA HIS A 7 -8.54 7.82 -2.81
C HIS A 7 -9.84 7.37 -2.14
N LEU A 8 -10.30 6.16 -2.45
CA LEU A 8 -11.54 5.59 -1.97
C LEU A 8 -11.33 4.22 -1.30
N GLY A 9 -12.28 3.83 -0.48
CA GLY A 9 -12.24 2.60 0.31
C GLY A 9 -11.73 2.85 1.73
N LEU A 10 -10.84 1.99 2.24
CA LEU A 10 -10.24 2.15 3.56
C LEU A 10 -9.06 3.12 3.48
N THR A 11 -9.32 4.40 3.56
CA THR A 11 -8.23 5.39 3.60
C THR A 11 -7.58 5.42 4.99
N PRO A 12 -6.25 5.52 5.11
CA PRO A 12 -5.57 5.57 6.41
C PRO A 12 -6.11 6.66 7.33
N GLN A 13 -6.48 7.81 6.75
CA GLN A 13 -7.04 8.94 7.50
C GLN A 13 -8.44 8.68 8.07
N SER A 14 -9.16 7.69 7.52
CA SER A 14 -10.53 7.36 7.92
C SER A 14 -10.61 6.17 8.90
N ILE A 15 -9.48 5.58 9.29
CA ILE A 15 -9.44 4.39 10.16
C ILE A 15 -10.17 4.63 11.48
N TYR A 16 -9.96 5.78 12.12
CA TYR A 16 -10.65 6.14 13.36
C TYR A 16 -12.15 6.35 13.18
N LYS A 17 -12.59 6.84 12.01
CA LYS A 17 -14.01 6.99 11.68
C LYS A 17 -14.69 5.63 11.58
N PHE A 18 -14.00 4.64 11.01
CA PHE A 18 -14.55 3.29 10.81
C PHE A 18 -14.27 2.34 11.98
N GLY A 19 -13.34 2.70 12.88
CA GLY A 19 -12.98 1.91 14.06
C GLY A 19 -12.34 0.54 13.75
N THR A 20 -11.99 0.27 12.49
CA THR A 20 -11.51 -1.06 12.06
C THR A 20 -10.74 -0.99 10.74
N TYR A 21 -9.88 -1.99 10.53
CA TYR A 21 -9.15 -2.24 9.28
C TYR A 21 -9.87 -3.24 8.34
N THR A 22 -11.18 -3.40 8.46
CA THR A 22 -11.93 -4.34 7.61
C THR A 22 -12.05 -3.85 6.16
N VAL A 23 -12.33 -4.79 5.26
CA VAL A 23 -12.65 -4.50 3.85
C VAL A 23 -13.90 -3.61 3.82
N ARG A 24 -13.85 -2.51 3.06
CA ARG A 24 -14.93 -1.54 2.90
C ARG A 24 -15.85 -1.91 1.73
N ALA A 25 -16.99 -1.24 1.65
CA ALA A 25 -17.96 -1.36 0.56
C ALA A 25 -18.37 -2.84 0.26
N LYS A 26 -18.59 -3.62 1.32
CA LYS A 26 -19.15 -4.97 1.22
C LYS A 26 -20.67 -4.96 1.11
N GLU A 27 -21.31 -4.02 1.80
CA GLU A 27 -22.73 -3.81 1.76
C GLU A 27 -23.10 -3.00 0.50
N GLU A 28 -24.27 -3.27 -0.04
CA GLU A 28 -24.71 -2.71 -1.33
C GLU A 28 -24.75 -1.18 -1.31
N GLU A 29 -25.30 -0.57 -0.27
CA GLU A 29 -25.36 0.88 -0.10
C GLU A 29 -23.98 1.53 -0.09
N GLU A 30 -23.00 0.92 0.58
CA GLU A 30 -21.61 1.44 0.63
C GLU A 30 -20.91 1.26 -0.73
N ALA A 31 -21.23 0.18 -1.46
CA ALA A 31 -20.69 -0.09 -2.79
C ALA A 31 -21.25 0.90 -3.82
N GLU A 32 -22.55 1.17 -3.79
CA GLU A 32 -23.20 2.18 -4.64
C GLU A 32 -22.61 3.56 -4.39
N LYS A 33 -22.49 3.96 -3.11
CA LYS A 33 -21.88 5.23 -2.73
C LYS A 33 -20.43 5.33 -3.23
N LEU A 34 -19.63 4.29 -3.12
CA LEU A 34 -18.25 4.29 -3.61
C LEU A 34 -18.19 4.49 -5.13
N MET A 35 -19.12 3.86 -5.87
CA MET A 35 -19.23 4.04 -7.31
C MET A 35 -19.61 5.47 -7.69
N GLU A 36 -20.56 6.09 -6.97
CA GLU A 36 -20.96 7.47 -7.17
C GLU A 36 -19.80 8.43 -6.87
N ASP A 37 -19.10 8.23 -5.75
CA ASP A 37 -17.94 9.02 -5.35
C ASP A 37 -16.81 8.91 -6.39
N ALA A 38 -16.56 7.73 -6.95
CA ALA A 38 -15.57 7.54 -8.01
C ALA A 38 -15.90 8.33 -9.29
N LYS A 39 -17.15 8.27 -9.74
CA LYS A 39 -17.63 9.06 -10.88
C LYS A 39 -17.55 10.56 -10.61
N LEU A 40 -17.88 10.99 -9.38
CA LEU A 40 -17.79 12.40 -8.98
C LEU A 40 -16.34 12.89 -9.02
N LEU A 41 -15.38 12.12 -8.48
CA LEU A 41 -13.96 12.47 -8.50
C LEU A 41 -13.44 12.61 -9.92
N GLN A 42 -13.79 11.70 -10.82
CA GLN A 42 -13.47 11.84 -12.24
C GLN A 42 -14.07 13.12 -12.84
N LYS A 43 -15.35 13.38 -12.60
CA LYS A 43 -16.05 14.59 -13.09
C LYS A 43 -15.40 15.88 -12.60
N LEU A 44 -14.87 15.86 -11.38
CA LEU A 44 -14.16 17.00 -10.75
C LEU A 44 -12.72 17.16 -11.24
N GLY A 45 -12.24 16.28 -12.13
CA GLY A 45 -10.93 16.41 -12.78
C GLY A 45 -9.78 15.70 -12.06
N CYS A 46 -10.06 14.73 -11.19
CA CYS A 46 -9.00 13.83 -10.70
C CYS A 46 -8.39 13.08 -11.90
N PHE A 47 -7.06 12.95 -11.91
CA PHE A 47 -6.35 12.26 -13.00
C PHE A 47 -6.23 10.74 -12.79
N GLY A 48 -6.59 10.24 -11.62
CA GLY A 48 -6.60 8.83 -11.24
C GLY A 48 -7.23 8.63 -9.88
N ILE A 49 -7.53 7.38 -9.51
CA ILE A 49 -8.13 7.02 -8.22
C ILE A 49 -7.42 5.81 -7.62
N VAL A 50 -7.01 5.92 -6.35
CA VAL A 50 -6.59 4.77 -5.55
C VAL A 50 -7.82 4.09 -4.95
N LEU A 51 -7.88 2.76 -5.08
CA LEU A 51 -8.92 1.90 -4.52
C LEU A 51 -8.30 0.99 -3.47
N GLU A 52 -8.56 1.29 -2.18
CA GLU A 52 -7.93 0.57 -1.07
C GLU A 52 -8.92 -0.32 -0.33
N LYS A 53 -8.55 -1.61 -0.26
CA LYS A 53 -9.20 -2.63 0.60
C LYS A 53 -10.72 -2.72 0.40
N ILE A 54 -11.13 -2.84 -0.85
CA ILE A 54 -12.52 -3.06 -1.29
C ILE A 54 -12.66 -4.42 -2.00
N PRO A 55 -13.88 -4.95 -2.19
CA PRO A 55 -14.07 -6.20 -2.91
C PRO A 55 -13.56 -6.14 -4.36
N ALA A 56 -12.91 -7.20 -4.82
CA ALA A 56 -12.31 -7.27 -6.15
C ALA A 56 -13.31 -7.03 -7.28
N MET A 57 -14.54 -7.51 -7.15
CA MET A 57 -15.59 -7.30 -8.15
C MET A 57 -16.08 -5.86 -8.20
N LEU A 58 -16.10 -5.16 -7.04
CA LEU A 58 -16.39 -3.73 -7.02
C LEU A 58 -15.24 -2.93 -7.69
N THR A 59 -13.97 -3.29 -7.43
CA THR A 59 -12.83 -2.71 -8.17
C THR A 59 -13.00 -2.85 -9.68
N LYS A 60 -13.41 -4.05 -10.16
CA LYS A 60 -13.70 -4.27 -11.56
C LYS A 60 -14.77 -3.32 -12.10
N GLN A 61 -15.91 -3.24 -11.41
CA GLN A 61 -16.99 -2.34 -11.80
C GLN A 61 -16.57 -0.87 -11.84
N VAL A 62 -15.80 -0.41 -10.84
CA VAL A 62 -15.28 0.96 -10.81
C VAL A 62 -14.36 1.21 -12.00
N SER A 63 -13.37 0.34 -12.24
CA SER A 63 -12.39 0.50 -13.32
C SER A 63 -13.05 0.49 -14.71
N GLU A 64 -14.04 -0.38 -14.94
CA GLU A 64 -14.77 -0.45 -16.21
C GLU A 64 -15.68 0.76 -16.47
N ASN A 65 -16.09 1.48 -15.41
CA ASN A 65 -16.98 2.65 -15.52
C ASN A 65 -16.25 4.00 -15.50
N LEU A 66 -14.92 4.02 -15.35
CA LEU A 66 -14.11 5.23 -15.39
C LEU A 66 -13.25 5.27 -16.66
N THR A 67 -12.84 6.49 -17.03
CA THR A 67 -11.86 6.72 -18.12
C THR A 67 -10.50 7.16 -17.60
N ILE A 68 -10.41 7.45 -16.30
CA ILE A 68 -9.15 7.73 -15.60
C ILE A 68 -8.61 6.45 -14.96
N PRO A 69 -7.29 6.29 -14.84
CA PRO A 69 -6.69 5.07 -14.29
C PRO A 69 -7.05 4.85 -12.82
N THR A 70 -7.22 3.58 -12.48
CA THR A 70 -7.42 3.11 -11.11
C THR A 70 -6.17 2.37 -10.61
N ILE A 71 -5.78 2.63 -9.35
CA ILE A 71 -4.64 1.99 -8.70
C ILE A 71 -5.14 1.22 -7.47
N GLY A 72 -4.98 -0.10 -7.48
CA GLY A 72 -5.45 -0.96 -6.40
C GLY A 72 -4.39 -1.19 -5.31
N ILE A 73 -4.84 -1.20 -4.06
CA ILE A 73 -4.12 -1.76 -2.93
C ILE A 73 -5.08 -2.56 -2.05
N GLY A 74 -4.99 -3.88 -2.10
CA GLY A 74 -5.95 -4.77 -1.44
C GLY A 74 -7.36 -4.76 -2.04
N GLY A 75 -7.51 -4.28 -3.28
CA GLY A 75 -8.75 -4.25 -4.05
C GLY A 75 -8.87 -5.35 -5.11
N GLY A 76 -8.00 -6.36 -5.09
CA GLY A 76 -7.96 -7.40 -6.12
C GLY A 76 -7.22 -6.96 -7.40
N LYS A 77 -7.32 -7.77 -8.46
CA LYS A 77 -6.48 -7.67 -9.67
C LYS A 77 -7.06 -6.81 -10.80
N TYR A 78 -8.23 -6.23 -10.64
CA TYR A 78 -8.98 -5.61 -11.73
C TYR A 78 -8.76 -4.10 -11.87
N ALA A 79 -7.96 -3.47 -11.01
CA ALA A 79 -7.49 -2.10 -11.22
C ALA A 79 -6.45 -2.06 -12.35
N ASP A 80 -6.29 -0.90 -12.99
CA ASP A 80 -5.33 -0.69 -14.08
C ASP A 80 -3.88 -0.80 -13.61
N GLY A 81 -3.61 -0.43 -12.34
CA GLY A 81 -2.33 -0.59 -11.69
C GLY A 81 -2.45 -1.08 -10.26
N GLN A 82 -1.32 -1.44 -9.65
CA GLN A 82 -1.23 -1.90 -8.27
C GLN A 82 -0.12 -1.17 -7.53
N VAL A 83 -0.32 -0.93 -6.24
CA VAL A 83 0.69 -0.37 -5.36
C VAL A 83 0.78 -1.17 -4.07
N LEU A 84 1.96 -1.24 -3.50
CA LEU A 84 2.21 -1.72 -2.13
C LEU A 84 3.11 -0.73 -1.41
N VAL A 85 2.94 -0.63 -0.09
CA VAL A 85 3.87 0.11 0.76
C VAL A 85 5.25 -0.55 0.66
N VAL A 86 6.29 0.21 0.36
CA VAL A 86 7.64 -0.31 0.11
C VAL A 86 8.18 -1.12 1.29
N HIS A 87 7.91 -0.69 2.53
CA HIS A 87 8.31 -1.41 3.73
C HIS A 87 7.68 -2.79 3.83
N ASP A 88 6.42 -2.92 3.40
CA ASP A 88 5.69 -4.19 3.40
C ASP A 88 6.15 -5.06 2.23
N LEU A 89 6.29 -4.48 1.03
CA LEU A 89 6.74 -5.15 -0.19
C LEU A 89 8.12 -5.78 -0.01
N LEU A 90 9.05 -5.07 0.64
CA LEU A 90 10.41 -5.54 0.89
C LEU A 90 10.56 -6.33 2.21
N GLY A 91 9.49 -6.48 2.99
CA GLY A 91 9.51 -7.24 4.24
C GLY A 91 10.28 -6.58 5.38
N MET A 92 10.30 -5.25 5.43
CA MET A 92 10.82 -4.51 6.58
C MET A 92 9.86 -4.55 7.76
N THR A 93 8.54 -4.51 7.48
CA THR A 93 7.47 -4.64 8.48
C THR A 93 7.22 -6.13 8.74
N HIS A 94 7.76 -6.66 9.84
CA HIS A 94 7.72 -8.09 10.14
C HIS A 94 6.32 -8.58 10.56
N GLU A 95 5.64 -7.84 11.45
CA GLU A 95 4.39 -8.30 12.08
C GLU A 95 3.13 -8.09 11.21
N PHE A 96 3.17 -7.17 10.26
CA PHE A 96 2.02 -6.87 9.40
C PHE A 96 1.95 -7.83 8.22
N ASN A 97 0.97 -8.75 8.22
CA ASN A 97 0.82 -9.77 7.19
C ASN A 97 -0.64 -9.92 6.70
N PRO A 98 -1.23 -8.88 6.08
CA PRO A 98 -2.58 -8.97 5.55
C PRO A 98 -2.64 -9.86 4.30
N ARG A 99 -3.81 -10.43 4.02
CA ARG A 99 -4.04 -11.36 2.90
C ARG A 99 -3.62 -10.83 1.53
N PHE A 100 -3.68 -9.51 1.31
CA PHE A 100 -3.34 -8.88 0.02
C PHE A 100 -1.85 -8.61 -0.16
N LEU A 101 -1.05 -8.74 0.91
CA LEU A 101 0.39 -8.47 0.87
C LEU A 101 1.14 -9.71 0.36
N ARG A 102 1.97 -9.49 -0.66
CA ARG A 102 3.04 -10.41 -1.06
C ARG A 102 4.36 -9.72 -0.79
N ARG A 103 5.19 -10.35 0.03
CA ARG A 103 6.57 -9.90 0.23
C ARG A 103 7.46 -10.44 -0.87
N TYR A 104 8.35 -9.61 -1.38
CA TYR A 104 9.31 -9.96 -2.43
C TYR A 104 10.74 -10.09 -1.88
N MET A 105 10.94 -9.70 -0.61
CA MET A 105 12.19 -9.79 0.12
C MET A 105 11.90 -9.93 1.62
N ASN A 106 12.90 -10.29 2.43
CA ASN A 106 12.85 -10.32 3.89
C ASN A 106 13.91 -9.38 4.48
N LEU A 107 13.75 -8.08 4.23
CA LEU A 107 14.71 -7.08 4.70
C LEU A 107 14.80 -6.99 6.22
N TYR A 108 13.77 -7.40 6.96
CA TYR A 108 13.84 -7.44 8.42
C TYR A 108 15.00 -8.32 8.91
N GLU A 109 15.11 -9.54 8.38
CA GLU A 109 16.20 -10.46 8.73
C GLU A 109 17.54 -10.01 8.15
N GLU A 110 17.58 -9.60 6.89
CA GLU A 110 18.79 -9.15 6.21
C GLU A 110 19.44 -7.96 6.95
N MET A 111 18.64 -6.96 7.29
CA MET A 111 19.09 -5.78 8.05
C MET A 111 19.52 -6.17 9.46
N GLY A 112 18.78 -7.06 10.14
CA GLY A 112 19.16 -7.56 11.45
C GLY A 112 20.51 -8.27 11.45
N ASN A 113 20.74 -9.12 10.46
CA ASN A 113 22.02 -9.81 10.27
C ASN A 113 23.15 -8.84 9.96
N ALA A 114 22.93 -7.88 9.07
CA ALA A 114 23.93 -6.87 8.73
C ALA A 114 24.33 -6.03 9.96
N ILE A 115 23.37 -5.59 10.77
CA ILE A 115 23.64 -4.85 12.00
C ILE A 115 24.39 -5.73 13.02
N SER A 116 24.02 -7.00 13.13
CA SER A 116 24.69 -7.94 14.03
C SER A 116 26.15 -8.18 13.64
N ASN A 117 26.41 -8.32 12.33
CA ASN A 117 27.77 -8.44 11.79
C ASN A 117 28.58 -7.19 12.11
N TYR A 118 28.04 -6.00 11.81
CA TYR A 118 28.70 -4.74 12.14
C TYR A 118 29.07 -4.66 13.64
N VAL A 119 28.15 -5.01 14.53
CA VAL A 119 28.40 -5.02 15.98
C VAL A 119 29.51 -6.01 16.35
N SER A 120 29.54 -7.17 15.68
CA SER A 120 30.59 -8.17 15.87
C SER A 120 31.96 -7.64 15.45
N ASP A 121 32.03 -7.04 14.26
CA ASP A 121 33.27 -6.51 13.68
C ASP A 121 33.83 -5.36 14.53
N VAL A 122 32.96 -4.47 15.02
CA VAL A 122 33.38 -3.41 15.96
C VAL A 122 33.92 -3.99 17.26
N LYS A 123 33.29 -5.03 17.82
CA LYS A 123 33.74 -5.66 19.08
C LYS A 123 35.05 -6.44 18.93
N SER A 124 35.26 -7.04 17.77
CA SER A 124 36.48 -7.77 17.44
C SER A 124 37.62 -6.88 16.96
N GLN A 125 37.38 -5.57 16.81
CA GLN A 125 38.33 -4.59 16.24
C GLN A 125 38.68 -4.89 14.77
N ASP A 126 37.80 -5.59 14.05
CA ASP A 126 37.93 -5.81 12.61
C ASP A 126 37.40 -4.62 11.80
N PHE A 127 36.50 -3.83 12.40
CA PHE A 127 36.02 -2.56 11.83
C PHE A 127 36.21 -1.40 12.83
N PRO A 128 36.82 -0.24 12.43
CA PRO A 128 37.56 -0.06 11.18
C PRO A 128 38.91 -0.80 11.25
N ASN A 129 39.34 -1.39 10.15
CA ASN A 129 40.68 -1.96 9.99
C ASN A 129 41.65 -0.95 9.43
N ASP A 130 42.92 -1.36 9.16
CA ASP A 130 43.98 -0.47 8.72
C ASP A 130 43.70 0.23 7.38
N ASP A 131 42.87 -0.34 6.53
CA ASP A 131 42.49 0.23 5.23
C ASP A 131 41.31 1.22 5.33
N GLU A 132 40.62 1.24 6.46
CA GLU A 132 39.41 2.03 6.71
C GLU A 132 39.64 3.20 7.69
N GLN A 133 40.86 3.45 8.10
CA GLN A 133 41.26 4.54 9.01
C GLN A 133 42.08 5.62 8.28
N TYR A 134 42.17 6.83 8.87
CA TYR A 134 42.93 7.98 8.34
C TYR A 134 44.18 8.25 9.19
#